data_827393f4d2bf916c62492c6810e77c76
#
_entry.id   827393f4d2bf916c62492c6810e77c76
#
_cell.length_a   1.000
_cell.length_b   1.000
_cell.length_c   1.000
_cell.angle_alpha   90.00
_cell.angle_beta   90.00
_cell.angle_gamma   90.00
#
_symmetry.space_group_name_H-M   'P 1'
#
loop_
_entity.id
_entity.type
_entity.pdbx_description
1 polymer ?
#
loop_
_entity_poly.entity_id
_entity_poly.type
_entity_poly.pdbx_seq_one_letter_code
_entity_poly.pdbx_strand_id
1 'polypeptide(L)'
;MYRSPNPLVEKSRLKLVESLNARLADGLDLWTQIKVAHWNVKGPHFAALHPLFETFAVALAAFNDQVAERAVTLGGLAQGTARHVAQASRLAEYPQQTTRDLEHVRLLAERFEAYVAALRETRALAEKEGDTDTVDLMTQVVTEFEKNAWFLRASLE
;
A
#
# COMPACT_ATOMS: atom_id res chain seq x y z
N MET A 1 -12.08 13.53 16.81
CA MET A 1 -11.60 12.15 17.14
C MET A 1 -12.44 11.60 18.28
N TYR A 2 -12.71 10.30 18.31
CA TYR A 2 -13.32 9.67 19.48
C TYR A 2 -12.27 9.41 20.57
N ARG A 3 -12.71 9.07 21.78
CA ARG A 3 -11.81 8.77 22.90
C ARG A 3 -11.05 7.47 22.63
N SER A 4 -9.75 7.56 22.39
CA SER A 4 -8.86 6.41 22.21
C SER A 4 -8.16 6.06 23.55
N PRO A 5 -7.92 4.78 23.84
CA PRO A 5 -7.08 4.37 24.97
C PRO A 5 -5.59 4.59 24.74
N ASN A 6 -5.17 4.98 23.53
CA ASN A 6 -3.79 5.19 23.18
C ASN A 6 -3.20 6.37 23.99
N PRO A 7 -2.01 6.22 24.61
CA PRO A 7 -1.42 7.21 25.51
C PRO A 7 -0.84 8.46 24.82
N LEU A 8 -0.69 8.42 23.49
CA LEU A 8 -0.16 9.57 22.75
C LEU A 8 -1.07 10.79 22.87
N VAL A 9 -0.44 11.97 22.89
CA VAL A 9 -1.19 13.23 22.87
C VAL A 9 -2.01 13.36 21.58
N GLU A 10 -3.15 14.01 21.65
CA GLU A 10 -4.09 14.12 20.54
C GLU A 10 -3.45 14.69 19.27
N LYS A 11 -2.58 15.68 19.40
CA LYS A 11 -1.87 16.29 18.27
C LYS A 11 -1.01 15.28 17.49
N SER A 12 -0.33 14.37 18.18
CA SER A 12 0.46 13.29 17.56
C SER A 12 -0.44 12.28 16.89
N ARG A 13 -1.54 11.88 17.53
CA ARG A 13 -2.52 10.95 16.95
C ARG A 13 -3.17 11.52 15.69
N LEU A 14 -3.49 12.81 15.65
CA LEU A 14 -4.05 13.47 14.45
C LEU A 14 -3.11 13.36 13.26
N LYS A 15 -1.82 13.66 13.44
CA LYS A 15 -0.81 13.55 12.36
C LYS A 15 -0.68 12.11 11.86
N LEU A 16 -0.66 11.15 12.78
CA LEU A 16 -0.54 9.73 12.43
C LEU A 16 -1.77 9.25 11.67
N VAL A 17 -2.98 9.63 12.10
CA VAL A 17 -4.24 9.30 11.40
C VAL A 17 -4.25 9.86 9.99
N GLU A 18 -3.82 11.11 9.79
CA GLU A 18 -3.69 11.71 8.47
C GLU A 18 -2.72 10.94 7.58
N SER A 19 -1.53 10.61 8.11
CA SER A 19 -0.52 9.84 7.38
C SER A 19 -0.98 8.42 7.05
N LEU A 20 -1.66 7.74 7.99
CA LEU A 20 -2.20 6.40 7.76
C LEU A 20 -3.31 6.41 6.70
N ASN A 21 -4.21 7.40 6.70
CA ASN A 21 -5.22 7.54 5.65
C ASN A 21 -4.61 7.80 4.26
N ALA A 22 -3.51 8.55 4.19
CA ALA A 22 -2.78 8.71 2.93
C ALA A 22 -2.19 7.38 2.44
N ARG A 23 -1.62 6.57 3.34
CA ARG A 23 -1.13 5.21 2.99
C ARG A 23 -2.27 4.26 2.64
N LEU A 24 -3.39 4.36 3.32
CA LEU A 24 -4.58 3.57 2.98
C LEU A 24 -5.09 3.89 1.56
N ALA A 25 -5.13 5.17 1.17
CA ALA A 25 -5.49 5.57 -0.18
C ALA A 25 -4.52 5.02 -1.23
N ASP A 26 -3.21 5.17 -1.01
CA ASP A 26 -2.17 4.59 -1.88
C ASP A 26 -2.29 3.05 -1.96
N GLY A 27 -2.52 2.38 -0.84
CA GLY A 27 -2.63 0.91 -0.78
C GLY A 27 -3.89 0.37 -1.45
N LEU A 28 -5.03 1.04 -1.31
CA LEU A 28 -6.28 0.66 -1.98
C LEU A 28 -6.20 0.87 -3.50
N ASP A 29 -5.59 1.96 -3.94
CA ASP A 29 -5.32 2.19 -5.36
C ASP A 29 -4.36 1.13 -5.92
N LEU A 30 -3.24 0.87 -5.23
CA LEU A 30 -2.30 -0.18 -5.62
C LEU A 30 -2.97 -1.55 -5.73
N TRP A 31 -3.85 -1.89 -4.81
CA TRP A 31 -4.62 -3.13 -4.86
C TRP A 31 -5.44 -3.23 -6.15
N THR A 32 -6.13 -2.16 -6.56
CA THR A 32 -6.88 -2.14 -7.81
C THR A 32 -5.97 -2.28 -9.03
N GLN A 33 -4.80 -1.62 -9.03
CA GLN A 33 -3.81 -1.71 -10.10
C GLN A 33 -3.24 -3.13 -10.22
N ILE A 34 -2.95 -3.81 -9.11
CA ILE A 34 -2.52 -5.22 -9.09
C ILE A 34 -3.63 -6.12 -9.67
N LYS A 35 -4.89 -5.89 -9.31
CA LYS A 35 -6.02 -6.66 -9.85
C LYS A 35 -6.22 -6.42 -11.35
N VAL A 36 -6.04 -5.20 -11.83
CA VAL A 36 -6.07 -4.89 -13.27
C VAL A 36 -4.95 -5.65 -14.01
N ALA A 37 -3.74 -5.68 -13.46
CA ALA A 37 -2.64 -6.48 -14.00
C ALA A 37 -2.97 -7.98 -14.02
N HIS A 38 -3.48 -8.52 -12.89
CA HIS A 38 -3.89 -9.91 -12.75
C HIS A 38 -4.93 -10.32 -13.81
N TRP A 39 -5.94 -9.49 -14.05
CA TRP A 39 -7.02 -9.79 -15.02
C TRP A 39 -6.56 -9.70 -16.47
N ASN A 40 -5.61 -8.83 -16.78
CA ASN A 40 -5.28 -8.48 -18.17
C ASN A 40 -3.94 -9.01 -18.65
N VAL A 41 -3.11 -9.60 -17.79
CA VAL A 41 -1.80 -10.15 -18.18
C VAL A 41 -1.93 -11.22 -19.25
N LYS A 42 -1.11 -11.10 -20.32
CA LYS A 42 -1.01 -12.06 -21.43
C LYS A 42 0.46 -12.15 -21.86
N GLY A 43 0.88 -13.33 -22.25
CA GLY A 43 2.22 -13.57 -22.78
C GLY A 43 2.83 -14.87 -22.29
N PRO A 44 4.09 -15.14 -22.64
CA PRO A 44 4.77 -16.39 -22.28
C PRO A 44 4.84 -16.67 -20.77
N HIS A 45 4.84 -15.61 -19.95
CA HIS A 45 4.95 -15.73 -18.49
C HIS A 45 3.59 -15.72 -17.77
N PHE A 46 2.47 -15.79 -18.49
CA PHE A 46 1.11 -15.74 -17.92
C PHE A 46 0.91 -16.72 -16.77
N ALA A 47 1.31 -17.97 -16.94
CA ALA A 47 1.08 -19.02 -15.95
C ALA A 47 1.80 -18.78 -14.61
N ALA A 48 2.91 -18.04 -14.63
CA ALA A 48 3.66 -17.65 -13.44
C ALA A 48 3.16 -16.32 -12.84
N LEU A 49 2.91 -15.32 -13.70
CA LEU A 49 2.61 -13.96 -13.26
C LEU A 49 1.16 -13.79 -12.78
N HIS A 50 0.20 -14.44 -13.43
CA HIS A 50 -1.21 -14.34 -13.02
C HIS A 50 -1.44 -14.74 -11.54
N PRO A 51 -0.98 -15.91 -11.06
CA PRO A 51 -1.10 -16.26 -9.63
C PRO A 51 -0.19 -15.42 -8.73
N LEU A 52 0.98 -14.97 -9.22
CA LEU A 52 1.86 -14.10 -8.44
C LEU A 52 1.18 -12.76 -8.13
N PHE A 53 0.55 -12.13 -9.11
CA PHE A 53 -0.20 -10.88 -8.89
C PHE A 53 -1.35 -11.06 -7.91
N GLU A 54 -2.04 -12.21 -7.92
CA GLU A 54 -3.07 -12.51 -6.92
C GLU A 54 -2.47 -12.60 -5.51
N THR A 55 -1.31 -13.22 -5.35
CA THR A 55 -0.61 -13.28 -4.06
C THR A 55 -0.32 -11.88 -3.49
N PHE A 56 0.12 -10.96 -4.35
CA PHE A 56 0.34 -9.55 -3.97
C PHE A 56 -0.96 -8.86 -3.55
N ALA A 57 -2.05 -9.08 -4.29
CA ALA A 57 -3.35 -8.48 -4.00
C ALA A 57 -3.90 -8.97 -2.65
N VAL A 58 -3.79 -10.26 -2.36
CA VAL A 58 -4.22 -10.86 -1.09
C VAL A 58 -3.43 -10.28 0.09
N ALA A 59 -2.11 -10.22 -0.03
CA ALA A 59 -1.26 -9.65 1.02
C ALA A 59 -1.59 -8.17 1.27
N LEU A 60 -1.75 -7.38 0.20
CA LEU A 60 -2.06 -5.95 0.31
C LEU A 60 -3.43 -5.68 0.90
N ALA A 61 -4.44 -6.50 0.59
CA ALA A 61 -5.77 -6.37 1.18
C ALA A 61 -5.71 -6.51 2.71
N ALA A 62 -4.95 -7.48 3.22
CA ALA A 62 -4.76 -7.67 4.66
C ALA A 62 -4.03 -6.50 5.32
N PHE A 63 -3.00 -5.96 4.67
CA PHE A 63 -2.29 -4.79 5.19
C PHE A 63 -3.13 -3.51 5.14
N ASN A 64 -3.94 -3.30 4.10
CA ASN A 64 -4.85 -2.16 4.02
C ASN A 64 -5.85 -2.16 5.18
N ASP A 65 -6.37 -3.33 5.56
CA ASP A 65 -7.25 -3.49 6.71
C ASP A 65 -6.54 -3.08 8.01
N GLN A 66 -5.33 -3.60 8.26
CA GLN A 66 -4.53 -3.24 9.42
C GLN A 66 -4.21 -1.73 9.49
N VAL A 67 -3.89 -1.10 8.37
CA VAL A 67 -3.63 0.35 8.29
C VAL A 67 -4.89 1.16 8.62
N ALA A 68 -6.05 0.73 8.08
CA ALA A 68 -7.33 1.36 8.36
C ALA A 68 -7.71 1.23 9.84
N GLU A 69 -7.60 0.03 10.42
CA GLU A 69 -7.88 -0.22 11.83
C GLU A 69 -6.92 0.52 12.76
N ARG A 70 -5.63 0.66 12.37
CA ARG A 70 -4.68 1.47 13.13
C ARG A 70 -5.10 2.94 13.19
N ALA A 71 -5.55 3.53 12.10
CA ALA A 71 -6.07 4.90 12.10
C ALA A 71 -7.27 5.05 13.06
N VAL A 72 -8.17 4.06 13.08
CA VAL A 72 -9.34 4.05 13.98
C VAL A 72 -8.91 3.84 15.44
N THR A 73 -7.97 2.93 15.71
CA THR A 73 -7.43 2.69 17.07
C THR A 73 -6.80 3.95 17.67
N LEU A 74 -6.17 4.80 16.85
CA LEU A 74 -5.66 6.10 17.26
C LEU A 74 -6.76 7.15 17.51
N GLY A 75 -8.04 6.80 17.28
CA GLY A 75 -9.21 7.66 17.51
C GLY A 75 -9.66 8.44 16.26
N GLY A 76 -9.13 8.13 15.09
CA GLY A 76 -9.53 8.73 13.82
C GLY A 76 -10.65 7.97 13.10
N LEU A 77 -10.85 8.31 11.85
CA LEU A 77 -11.73 7.61 10.92
C LEU A 77 -10.89 7.10 9.75
N ALA A 78 -11.13 5.86 9.32
CA ALA A 78 -10.56 5.33 8.09
C ALA A 78 -11.32 5.85 6.87
N GLN A 79 -10.58 6.30 5.85
CA GLN A 79 -11.13 6.93 4.64
C GLN A 79 -10.70 6.09 3.42
N GLY A 80 -11.61 5.29 2.86
CA GLY A 80 -11.24 4.32 1.83
C GLY A 80 -12.31 4.11 0.75
N THR A 81 -13.28 5.03 0.57
CA THR A 81 -14.22 4.92 -0.55
C THR A 81 -13.51 5.14 -1.89
N ALA A 82 -13.99 4.50 -2.97
CA ALA A 82 -13.34 4.59 -4.29
C ALA A 82 -13.11 6.04 -4.76
N ARG A 83 -14.07 6.94 -4.51
CA ARG A 83 -13.93 8.36 -4.89
C ARG A 83 -12.88 9.08 -4.05
N HIS A 84 -12.80 8.78 -2.75
CA HIS A 84 -11.76 9.33 -1.88
C HIS A 84 -10.39 8.83 -2.31
N VAL A 85 -10.25 7.53 -2.57
CA VAL A 85 -9.01 6.92 -3.04
C VAL A 85 -8.51 7.57 -4.32
N ALA A 86 -9.39 7.75 -5.31
CA ALA A 86 -9.05 8.40 -6.58
C ALA A 86 -8.55 9.85 -6.42
N GLN A 87 -8.99 10.56 -5.38
CA GLN A 87 -8.56 11.94 -5.11
C GLN A 87 -7.29 12.02 -4.26
N ALA A 88 -7.05 11.03 -3.39
CA ALA A 88 -6.01 11.08 -2.37
C ALA A 88 -4.76 10.23 -2.70
N SER A 89 -4.88 9.23 -3.57
CA SER A 89 -3.74 8.41 -3.99
C SER A 89 -2.69 9.26 -4.72
N ARG A 90 -1.43 8.98 -4.40
CA ARG A 90 -0.26 9.60 -5.03
C ARG A 90 0.40 8.70 -6.08
N LEU A 91 -0.13 7.50 -6.29
CA LEU A 91 0.38 6.59 -7.31
C LEU A 91 0.00 7.10 -8.71
N ALA A 92 0.88 6.87 -9.67
CA ALA A 92 0.58 7.14 -11.06
C ALA A 92 -0.56 6.24 -11.56
N GLU A 93 -1.46 6.80 -12.37
CA GLU A 93 -2.55 6.04 -12.98
C GLU A 93 -2.01 4.82 -13.75
N TYR A 94 -2.76 3.70 -13.65
CA TYR A 94 -2.39 2.48 -14.34
C TYR A 94 -2.87 2.50 -15.80
N PRO A 95 -1.98 2.24 -16.79
CA PRO A 95 -2.38 2.26 -18.20
C PRO A 95 -3.41 1.18 -18.52
N GLN A 96 -4.64 1.58 -18.87
CA GLN A 96 -5.80 0.69 -19.05
C GLN A 96 -5.67 -0.29 -20.23
N GLN A 97 -4.79 -0.01 -21.20
CA GLN A 97 -4.62 -0.83 -22.42
C GLN A 97 -3.45 -1.82 -22.31
N THR A 98 -2.77 -1.89 -21.16
CA THR A 98 -1.64 -2.80 -20.95
C THR A 98 -2.13 -4.24 -20.90
N THR A 99 -1.49 -5.12 -21.68
CA THR A 99 -1.75 -6.57 -21.67
C THR A 99 -0.48 -7.41 -21.63
N ARG A 100 0.67 -6.86 -22.03
CA ARG A 100 1.94 -7.59 -22.10
C ARG A 100 2.47 -7.90 -20.72
N ASP A 101 2.87 -9.13 -20.51
CA ASP A 101 3.31 -9.67 -19.22
C ASP A 101 4.45 -8.87 -18.57
N LEU A 102 5.57 -8.66 -19.26
CA LEU A 102 6.71 -7.91 -18.71
C LEU A 102 6.43 -6.40 -18.55
N GLU A 103 5.48 -5.87 -19.31
CA GLU A 103 5.04 -4.48 -19.10
C GLU A 103 4.28 -4.32 -17.79
N HIS A 104 3.39 -5.28 -17.44
CA HIS A 104 2.76 -5.33 -16.13
C HIS A 104 3.80 -5.46 -15.00
N VAL A 105 4.83 -6.32 -15.18
CA VAL A 105 5.91 -6.48 -14.21
C VAL A 105 6.63 -5.15 -13.96
N ARG A 106 7.01 -4.43 -15.04
CA ARG A 106 7.67 -3.13 -14.95
C ARG A 106 6.81 -2.09 -14.21
N LEU A 107 5.54 -1.98 -14.62
CA LEU A 107 4.61 -1.03 -14.03
C LEU A 107 4.38 -1.30 -12.53
N LEU A 108 4.16 -2.54 -12.15
CA LEU A 108 3.95 -2.89 -10.73
C LEU A 108 5.21 -2.71 -9.91
N ALA A 109 6.41 -3.00 -10.45
CA ALA A 109 7.67 -2.73 -9.75
C ALA A 109 7.80 -1.24 -9.38
N GLU A 110 7.54 -0.35 -10.33
CA GLU A 110 7.56 1.10 -10.11
C GLU A 110 6.55 1.53 -9.03
N ARG A 111 5.33 0.97 -9.04
CA ARG A 111 4.27 1.28 -8.05
C ARG A 111 4.64 0.77 -6.66
N PHE A 112 5.21 -0.43 -6.57
CA PHE A 112 5.66 -0.99 -5.30
C PHE A 112 6.79 -0.15 -4.68
N GLU A 113 7.75 0.29 -5.48
CA GLU A 113 8.82 1.18 -5.03
C GLU A 113 8.28 2.52 -4.51
N ALA A 114 7.35 3.13 -5.22
CA ALA A 114 6.70 4.37 -4.80
C ALA A 114 5.89 4.17 -3.50
N TYR A 115 5.16 3.07 -3.37
CA TYR A 115 4.41 2.74 -2.16
C TYR A 115 5.34 2.49 -0.97
N VAL A 116 6.41 1.72 -1.14
CA VAL A 116 7.43 1.48 -0.11
C VAL A 116 8.09 2.78 0.36
N ALA A 117 8.41 3.70 -0.55
CA ALA A 117 8.95 5.01 -0.19
C ALA A 117 7.96 5.79 0.70
N ALA A 118 6.68 5.80 0.35
CA ALA A 118 5.64 6.46 1.10
C ALA A 118 5.39 5.83 2.50
N LEU A 119 5.46 4.50 2.60
CA LEU A 119 5.39 3.78 3.89
C LEU A 119 6.55 4.17 4.83
N ARG A 120 7.77 4.34 4.28
CA ARG A 120 8.94 4.78 5.05
C ARG A 120 8.77 6.20 5.60
N GLU A 121 8.11 7.10 4.87
CA GLU A 121 7.77 8.44 5.38
C GLU A 121 6.83 8.34 6.60
N THR A 122 5.80 7.49 6.52
CA THR A 122 4.87 7.27 7.64
C THR A 122 5.58 6.61 8.84
N ARG A 123 6.48 5.64 8.59
CA ARG A 123 7.30 5.03 9.64
C ARG A 123 8.16 6.06 10.37
N ALA A 124 8.87 6.92 9.63
CA ALA A 124 9.70 7.98 10.22
C ALA A 124 8.87 8.98 11.03
N LEU A 125 7.65 9.32 10.58
CA LEU A 125 6.72 10.13 11.34
C LEU A 125 6.32 9.42 12.65
N ALA A 126 5.99 8.14 12.60
CA ALA A 126 5.62 7.35 13.77
C ALA A 126 6.76 7.26 14.79
N GLU A 127 7.99 7.06 14.35
CA GLU A 127 9.20 7.11 15.19
C GLU A 127 9.31 8.46 15.89
N LYS A 128 9.16 9.56 15.16
CA LYS A 128 9.23 10.94 15.70
C LYS A 128 8.14 11.23 16.72
N GLU A 129 6.94 10.72 16.52
CA GLU A 129 5.79 10.94 17.42
C GLU A 129 5.76 9.90 18.57
N GLY A 130 6.68 8.92 18.59
CA GLY A 130 6.82 7.91 19.64
C GLY A 130 5.80 6.77 19.58
N ASP A 131 5.24 6.49 18.39
CA ASP A 131 4.27 5.42 18.17
C ASP A 131 4.93 4.14 17.63
N THR A 132 5.46 3.34 18.52
CA THR A 132 6.17 2.08 18.20
C THR A 132 5.30 1.07 17.47
N ASP A 133 4.00 1.00 17.78
CA ASP A 133 3.09 0.05 17.13
C ASP A 133 2.86 0.42 15.66
N THR A 134 2.76 1.72 15.33
CA THR A 134 2.70 2.17 13.94
C THR A 134 4.04 1.96 13.23
N VAL A 135 5.18 2.16 13.89
CA VAL A 135 6.51 1.82 13.35
C VAL A 135 6.56 0.35 12.97
N ASP A 136 6.12 -0.54 13.85
CA ASP A 136 6.15 -1.98 13.63
C ASP A 136 5.24 -2.39 12.46
N LEU A 137 4.02 -1.89 12.40
CA LEU A 137 3.11 -2.11 11.27
C LEU A 137 3.74 -1.65 9.95
N MET A 138 4.26 -0.42 9.88
CA MET A 138 4.88 0.09 8.65
C MET A 138 6.11 -0.73 8.26
N THR A 139 6.89 -1.22 9.22
CA THR A 139 8.05 -2.06 8.96
C THR A 139 7.64 -3.40 8.32
N GLN A 140 6.57 -4.02 8.78
CA GLN A 140 6.05 -5.27 8.20
C GLN A 140 5.63 -5.07 6.74
N VAL A 141 4.86 -4.00 6.46
CA VAL A 141 4.40 -3.71 5.08
C VAL A 141 5.59 -3.37 4.17
N VAL A 142 6.55 -2.57 4.63
CA VAL A 142 7.78 -2.25 3.89
C VAL A 142 8.55 -3.51 3.54
N THR A 143 8.79 -4.39 4.51
CA THR A 143 9.54 -5.64 4.30
C THR A 143 8.90 -6.54 3.26
N GLU A 144 7.57 -6.68 3.31
CA GLU A 144 6.83 -7.51 2.34
C GLU A 144 6.89 -6.90 0.93
N PHE A 145 6.59 -5.62 0.78
CA PHE A 145 6.53 -5.00 -0.55
C PHE A 145 7.91 -4.67 -1.14
N GLU A 146 8.92 -4.47 -0.34
CA GLU A 146 10.31 -4.40 -0.82
C GLU A 146 10.77 -5.74 -1.42
N LYS A 147 10.46 -6.87 -0.74
CA LYS A 147 10.70 -8.21 -1.27
C LYS A 147 9.93 -8.44 -2.57
N ASN A 148 8.67 -8.05 -2.63
CA ASN A 148 7.83 -8.22 -3.82
C ASN A 148 8.32 -7.34 -4.99
N ALA A 149 8.79 -6.11 -4.72
CA ALA A 149 9.45 -5.27 -5.71
C ALA A 149 10.71 -5.91 -6.28
N TRP A 150 11.53 -6.53 -5.41
CA TRP A 150 12.69 -7.31 -5.84
C TRP A 150 12.30 -8.46 -6.77
N PHE A 151 11.26 -9.26 -6.43
CA PHE A 151 10.78 -10.33 -7.31
C PHE A 151 10.40 -9.82 -8.71
N LEU A 152 9.70 -8.69 -8.76
CA LEU A 152 9.32 -8.07 -10.03
C LEU A 152 10.55 -7.58 -10.81
N ARG A 153 11.52 -6.94 -10.16
CA ARG A 153 12.75 -6.48 -10.82
C ARG A 153 13.58 -7.63 -11.36
N ALA A 154 13.77 -8.69 -10.58
CA ALA A 154 14.50 -9.89 -11.02
C ALA A 154 13.81 -10.61 -12.20
N SER A 155 12.51 -10.42 -12.39
CA SER A 155 11.77 -10.97 -13.54
C SER A 155 11.98 -10.18 -14.85
N LEU A 156 12.65 -9.02 -14.79
CA LEU A 156 12.96 -8.17 -15.95
C LEU A 156 14.39 -8.36 -16.46
N GLU A 157 15.25 -9.07 -15.73
CA GLU A 157 16.65 -9.39 -16.09
C GLU A 157 16.72 -10.68 -16.91
#